data_b4dae0bc64560b6235dde9a9356dc9e7
#
_entry.id   b4dae0bc64560b6235dde9a9356dc9e7
#
_cell.length_a   1.000
_cell.length_b   1.000
_cell.length_c   1.000
_cell.angle_alpha   90.00
_cell.angle_beta   90.00
_cell.angle_gamma   90.00
#
_symmetry.space_group_name_H-M   'P 1'
#
loop_
_entity.id
_entity.type
_entity.pdbx_description
1 polymer ?
#
loop_
_entity_poly.entity_id
_entity_poly.type
_entity_poly.pdbx_seq_one_letter_code
_entity_poly.pdbx_strand_id
1 'polypeptide(L)'
;MNCKSLRELQTQISHNNKLKKFIIIPSVSQFSRKNASRDSRIFEDIFYYLISKAKKRFGEYKLIKDFLPLKIIDSSVIVTALKLAPSLKFDDEKSVMKISTMFYGEYPEYINIVKGNINDRKCVDNMFRDKDCIYVFDRGYYDYRWYDKLTENGFKFVTRGVKNSIIMEEKFLGSNINEDI
;
A
#
# COMPACT_ATOMS: atom_id res chain seq x y z
N MET A 1 -14.60 -6.38 14.55
CA MET A 1 -14.43 -7.83 14.78
C MET A 1 -12.98 -8.19 14.50
N ASN A 2 -12.26 -8.72 15.47
CA ASN A 2 -10.91 -9.22 15.25
C ASN A 2 -10.97 -10.76 15.31
N CYS A 3 -10.94 -11.42 14.15
CA CYS A 3 -11.08 -12.88 14.02
C CYS A 3 -9.78 -13.48 13.50
N LYS A 4 -9.22 -14.43 14.23
CA LYS A 4 -7.98 -15.14 13.87
C LYS A 4 -8.21 -16.35 12.94
N SER A 5 -9.45 -16.79 12.76
CA SER A 5 -9.78 -17.94 11.93
C SER A 5 -11.22 -17.88 11.39
N LEU A 6 -11.51 -18.62 10.31
CA LEU A 6 -12.86 -18.76 9.78
C LEU A 6 -13.83 -19.42 10.78
N ARG A 7 -13.33 -20.30 11.65
CA ARG A 7 -14.12 -20.94 12.69
C ARG A 7 -14.54 -19.92 13.74
N GLU A 8 -13.62 -19.08 14.18
CA GLU A 8 -13.91 -18.00 15.12
C GLU A 8 -14.90 -16.99 14.52
N LEU A 9 -14.71 -16.62 13.23
CA LEU A 9 -15.64 -15.77 12.51
C LEU A 9 -17.05 -16.36 12.50
N GLN A 10 -17.19 -17.65 12.16
CA GLN A 10 -18.48 -18.35 12.20
C GLN A 10 -19.11 -18.28 13.60
N THR A 11 -18.35 -18.54 14.64
CA THR A 11 -18.81 -18.47 16.02
C THR A 11 -19.29 -17.07 16.38
N GLN A 12 -18.53 -16.04 16.06
CA GLN A 12 -18.91 -14.64 16.34
C GLN A 12 -20.18 -14.22 15.58
N ILE A 13 -20.34 -14.63 14.30
CA ILE A 13 -21.55 -14.38 13.53
C ILE A 13 -22.73 -15.13 14.16
N SER A 14 -22.52 -16.39 14.60
CA SER A 14 -23.58 -17.20 15.22
C SER A 14 -24.09 -16.68 16.57
N HIS A 15 -23.31 -15.85 17.26
CA HIS A 15 -23.73 -15.20 18.50
C HIS A 15 -24.28 -13.78 18.28
N ASN A 16 -24.17 -13.24 17.06
CA ASN A 16 -24.66 -11.89 16.77
C ASN A 16 -26.12 -11.91 16.29
N ASN A 17 -27.06 -11.61 17.18
CA ASN A 17 -28.48 -11.62 16.89
C ASN A 17 -28.93 -10.62 15.81
N LYS A 18 -28.18 -9.54 15.58
CA LYS A 18 -28.46 -8.59 14.49
C LYS A 18 -28.08 -9.18 13.13
N LEU A 19 -26.93 -9.83 13.04
CA LEU A 19 -26.46 -10.44 11.79
C LEU A 19 -27.29 -11.70 11.41
N LYS A 20 -27.75 -12.49 12.39
CA LYS A 20 -28.62 -13.66 12.13
C LYS A 20 -29.90 -13.31 11.38
N LYS A 21 -30.40 -12.09 11.51
CA LYS A 21 -31.62 -11.66 10.79
C LYS A 21 -31.40 -11.47 9.28
N PHE A 22 -30.16 -11.26 8.87
CA PHE A 22 -29.82 -10.91 7.48
C PHE A 22 -28.96 -11.95 6.77
N ILE A 23 -28.35 -12.88 7.50
CA ILE A 23 -27.37 -13.82 6.94
C ILE A 23 -27.68 -15.23 7.42
N ILE A 24 -27.83 -16.16 6.47
CA ILE A 24 -27.79 -17.59 6.77
C ILE A 24 -26.33 -17.94 7.07
N ILE A 25 -26.08 -18.50 8.25
CA ILE A 25 -24.73 -18.80 8.73
C ILE A 25 -24.19 -20.02 7.98
N PRO A 26 -23.20 -19.87 7.10
CA PRO A 26 -22.63 -21.00 6.37
C PRO A 26 -21.72 -21.83 7.28
N SER A 27 -21.52 -23.10 6.94
CA SER A 27 -20.47 -23.91 7.56
C SER A 27 -19.08 -23.35 7.22
N VAL A 28 -18.07 -23.66 8.05
CA VAL A 28 -16.67 -23.25 7.79
C VAL A 28 -16.20 -23.69 6.40
N SER A 29 -16.56 -24.91 5.99
CA SER A 29 -16.20 -25.45 4.67
C SER A 29 -16.89 -24.71 3.51
N GLN A 30 -18.16 -24.34 3.66
CA GLN A 30 -18.87 -23.52 2.66
C GLN A 30 -18.24 -22.13 2.56
N PHE A 31 -17.90 -21.54 3.70
CA PHE A 31 -17.24 -20.22 3.75
C PHE A 31 -15.89 -20.25 3.05
N SER A 32 -15.07 -21.28 3.34
CA SER A 32 -13.75 -21.47 2.72
C SER A 32 -13.86 -21.66 1.21
N ARG A 33 -14.73 -22.57 0.74
CA ARG A 33 -14.93 -22.80 -0.71
C ARG A 33 -15.42 -21.55 -1.42
N LYS A 34 -16.40 -20.85 -0.84
CA LYS A 34 -16.92 -19.62 -1.44
C LYS A 34 -15.88 -18.52 -1.51
N ASN A 35 -15.06 -18.38 -0.48
CA ASN A 35 -13.97 -17.41 -0.48
C ASN A 35 -12.90 -17.72 -1.54
N ALA A 36 -12.54 -19.00 -1.70
CA ALA A 36 -11.58 -19.44 -2.71
C ALA A 36 -12.09 -19.26 -4.17
N SER A 37 -13.41 -19.32 -4.38
CA SER A 37 -14.03 -19.16 -5.70
C SER A 37 -14.40 -17.72 -6.07
N ARG A 38 -14.24 -16.77 -5.16
CA ARG A 38 -14.57 -15.37 -5.43
C ARG A 38 -13.52 -14.72 -6.33
N ASP A 39 -14.00 -13.90 -7.26
CA ASP A 39 -13.13 -13.04 -8.04
C ASP A 39 -12.47 -12.00 -7.12
N SER A 40 -11.15 -11.87 -7.19
CA SER A 40 -10.38 -10.93 -6.39
C SER A 40 -10.76 -9.47 -6.68
N ARG A 41 -11.29 -9.18 -7.87
CA ARG A 41 -11.78 -7.84 -8.26
C ARG A 41 -12.85 -7.30 -7.32
N ILE A 42 -13.65 -8.16 -6.67
CA ILE A 42 -14.62 -7.72 -5.66
C ILE A 42 -13.93 -6.97 -4.53
N PHE A 43 -12.76 -7.44 -4.08
CA PHE A 43 -12.01 -6.77 -3.01
C PHE A 43 -11.34 -5.48 -3.49
N GLU A 44 -10.89 -5.47 -4.74
CA GLU A 44 -10.36 -4.26 -5.39
C GLU A 44 -11.44 -3.18 -5.52
N ASP A 45 -12.63 -3.52 -5.98
CA ASP A 45 -13.77 -2.60 -6.09
C ASP A 45 -14.18 -2.03 -4.72
N ILE A 46 -14.24 -2.89 -3.68
CA ILE A 46 -14.51 -2.46 -2.31
C ILE A 46 -13.42 -1.51 -1.83
N PHE A 47 -12.16 -1.82 -2.08
CA PHE A 47 -11.04 -0.96 -1.70
C PHE A 47 -11.19 0.44 -2.32
N TYR A 48 -11.34 0.55 -3.64
CA TYR A 48 -11.49 1.84 -4.30
C TYR A 48 -12.78 2.58 -3.91
N TYR A 49 -13.87 1.86 -3.65
CA TYR A 49 -15.07 2.46 -3.08
C TYR A 49 -14.80 3.09 -1.71
N LEU A 50 -14.10 2.39 -0.83
CA LEU A 50 -13.73 2.93 0.50
C LEU A 50 -12.80 4.14 0.40
N ILE A 51 -11.82 4.10 -0.51
CA ILE A 51 -10.95 5.24 -0.82
C ILE A 51 -11.77 6.45 -1.26
N SER A 52 -12.73 6.25 -2.18
CA SER A 52 -13.59 7.35 -2.65
C SER A 52 -14.41 7.97 -1.51
N LYS A 53 -14.85 7.16 -0.55
CA LYS A 53 -15.53 7.63 0.67
C LYS A 53 -14.59 8.39 1.60
N ALA A 54 -13.36 7.89 1.78
CA ALA A 54 -12.34 8.54 2.58
C ALA A 54 -11.99 9.93 2.00
N LYS A 55 -11.74 10.02 0.71
CA LYS A 55 -11.49 11.30 0.01
C LYS A 55 -12.61 12.33 0.25
N LYS A 56 -13.87 11.89 0.13
CA LYS A 56 -15.02 12.77 0.37
C LYS A 56 -15.15 13.24 1.83
N ARG A 57 -14.74 12.40 2.79
CA ARG A 57 -14.88 12.68 4.22
C ARG A 57 -13.73 13.52 4.76
N PHE A 58 -12.51 13.24 4.35
CA PHE A 58 -11.29 13.86 4.88
C PHE A 58 -10.79 15.02 4.01
N GLY A 59 -11.31 15.15 2.77
CA GLY A 59 -10.88 16.17 1.84
C GLY A 59 -9.46 15.98 1.34
N GLU A 60 -8.88 17.02 0.78
CA GLU A 60 -7.47 17.05 0.40
C GLU A 60 -6.62 17.25 1.66
N TYR A 61 -5.75 16.28 1.94
CA TYR A 61 -4.85 16.34 3.07
C TYR A 61 -3.64 17.23 2.75
N LYS A 62 -3.56 18.39 3.35
CA LYS A 62 -2.38 19.27 3.31
C LYS A 62 -1.75 19.27 4.70
N LEU A 63 -0.60 18.64 4.85
CA LEU A 63 0.18 18.65 6.09
C LEU A 63 0.57 20.06 6.51
N ILE A 64 0.90 20.92 5.56
CA ILE A 64 1.32 22.31 5.76
C ILE A 64 0.67 23.16 4.67
N LYS A 65 0.09 24.29 5.04
CA LYS A 65 -0.74 25.13 4.18
C LYS A 65 -0.03 25.61 2.89
N ASP A 66 1.29 25.73 2.94
CA ASP A 66 2.12 26.28 1.86
C ASP A 66 2.95 25.20 1.13
N PHE A 67 2.79 23.93 1.47
CA PHE A 67 3.50 22.83 0.83
C PHE A 67 2.60 22.01 -0.06
N LEU A 68 3.21 21.41 -1.10
CA LEU A 68 2.54 20.43 -1.93
C LEU A 68 2.13 19.20 -1.10
N PRO A 69 1.02 18.55 -1.45
CA PRO A 69 0.61 17.30 -0.79
C PRO A 69 1.71 16.24 -0.84
N LEU A 70 1.83 15.45 0.23
CA LEU A 70 2.79 14.36 0.30
C LEU A 70 2.12 13.02 -0.07
N LYS A 71 2.80 12.24 -0.91
CA LYS A 71 2.45 10.85 -1.23
C LYS A 71 3.58 9.93 -0.77
N ILE A 72 3.30 9.10 0.21
CA ILE A 72 4.29 8.21 0.82
C ILE A 72 4.18 6.84 0.18
N ILE A 73 5.28 6.30 -0.33
CA ILE A 73 5.34 4.99 -0.95
C ILE A 73 6.16 4.04 -0.07
N ASP A 74 5.56 2.91 0.26
CA ASP A 74 6.21 1.84 1.01
C ASP A 74 5.83 0.47 0.44
N SER A 75 6.71 -0.51 0.62
CA SER A 75 6.48 -1.89 0.19
C SER A 75 6.64 -2.88 1.33
N SER A 76 5.67 -3.77 1.44
CA SER A 76 5.66 -4.87 2.39
C SER A 76 5.72 -6.21 1.66
N VAL A 77 6.40 -7.19 2.27
CA VAL A 77 6.52 -8.54 1.73
C VAL A 77 5.64 -9.49 2.54
N ILE A 78 4.80 -10.27 1.86
CA ILE A 78 3.99 -11.33 2.46
C ILE A 78 4.51 -12.67 1.97
N VAL A 79 4.89 -13.52 2.91
CA VAL A 79 5.32 -14.90 2.64
C VAL A 79 4.17 -15.85 3.01
N THR A 80 3.88 -16.80 2.14
CA THR A 80 2.86 -17.83 2.35
C THR A 80 3.35 -19.18 1.85
N ALA A 81 2.68 -20.27 2.28
CA ALA A 81 2.99 -21.59 1.77
C ALA A 81 2.65 -21.68 0.27
N LEU A 82 3.51 -22.36 -0.51
CA LEU A 82 3.35 -22.48 -1.97
C LEU A 82 1.98 -22.98 -2.39
N LYS A 83 1.39 -23.94 -1.65
CA LYS A 83 0.06 -24.50 -1.92
C LYS A 83 -1.09 -23.47 -1.84
N LEU A 84 -0.90 -22.35 -1.12
CA LEU A 84 -1.91 -21.30 -0.98
C LEU A 84 -1.87 -20.28 -2.12
N ALA A 85 -0.71 -20.09 -2.74
CA ALA A 85 -0.54 -19.16 -3.84
C ALA A 85 0.48 -19.68 -4.87
N PRO A 86 0.19 -20.78 -5.60
CA PRO A 86 1.17 -21.40 -6.52
C PRO A 86 1.64 -20.46 -7.63
N SER A 87 0.80 -19.53 -8.06
CA SER A 87 1.14 -18.53 -9.09
C SER A 87 2.22 -17.52 -8.64
N LEU A 88 2.43 -17.41 -7.33
CA LEU A 88 3.42 -16.52 -6.70
C LEU A 88 4.63 -17.30 -6.21
N LYS A 89 4.89 -18.49 -6.77
CA LYS A 89 6.04 -19.33 -6.39
C LYS A 89 7.32 -18.51 -6.38
N PHE A 90 8.04 -18.58 -5.26
CA PHE A 90 9.35 -17.98 -5.06
C PHE A 90 10.45 -19.04 -5.00
N ASP A 91 10.20 -20.11 -4.22
CA ASP A 91 11.02 -21.32 -4.14
C ASP A 91 10.11 -22.57 -4.06
N ASP A 92 10.67 -23.73 -3.76
CA ASP A 92 9.92 -25.00 -3.73
C ASP A 92 8.97 -25.13 -2.52
N GLU A 93 9.08 -24.27 -1.53
CA GLU A 93 8.28 -24.31 -0.30
C GLU A 93 7.38 -23.10 -0.13
N LYS A 94 7.75 -21.96 -0.72
CA LYS A 94 7.16 -20.65 -0.43
C LYS A 94 6.66 -19.94 -1.67
N SER A 95 5.59 -19.22 -1.47
CA SER A 95 5.13 -18.16 -2.35
C SER A 95 5.34 -16.82 -1.66
N VAL A 96 5.80 -15.84 -2.42
CA VAL A 96 6.09 -14.49 -1.92
C VAL A 96 5.36 -13.48 -2.79
N MET A 97 4.62 -12.61 -2.14
CA MET A 97 4.03 -11.43 -2.79
C MET A 97 4.59 -10.16 -2.16
N LYS A 98 4.73 -9.16 -2.97
CA LYS A 98 5.10 -7.81 -2.57
C LYS A 98 3.90 -6.89 -2.77
N ILE A 99 3.57 -6.13 -1.75
CA ILE A 99 2.50 -5.14 -1.76
C ILE A 99 3.16 -3.78 -1.64
N SER A 100 3.11 -3.00 -2.71
CA SER A 100 3.55 -1.60 -2.68
C SER A 100 2.32 -0.72 -2.50
N THR A 101 2.34 0.12 -1.48
CA THR A 101 1.22 0.99 -1.10
C THR A 101 1.65 2.44 -1.21
N MET A 102 0.84 3.24 -1.86
CA MET A 102 0.97 4.69 -1.86
C MET A 102 -0.09 5.30 -0.95
N PHE A 103 0.35 6.04 0.04
CA PHE A 103 -0.50 6.75 0.99
C PHE A 103 -0.62 8.23 0.59
N TYR A 104 -1.82 8.75 0.75
CA TYR A 104 -2.11 10.17 0.69
C TYR A 104 -2.67 10.60 2.06
N GLY A 105 -1.83 11.28 2.83
CA GLY A 105 -2.17 11.52 4.24
C GLY A 105 -2.33 10.22 5.03
N GLU A 106 -3.49 10.02 5.61
CA GLU A 106 -3.77 8.90 6.52
C GLU A 106 -4.39 7.66 5.83
N TYR A 107 -4.67 7.71 4.54
CA TYR A 107 -5.30 6.58 3.85
C TYR A 107 -4.49 6.12 2.63
N PRO A 108 -4.51 4.81 2.33
CA PRO A 108 -3.88 4.31 1.12
C PRO A 108 -4.67 4.80 -0.11
N GLU A 109 -3.98 5.39 -1.08
CA GLU A 109 -4.59 5.86 -2.32
C GLU A 109 -4.47 4.84 -3.45
N TYR A 110 -3.37 4.09 -3.45
CA TYR A 110 -3.09 3.10 -4.47
C TYR A 110 -2.32 1.91 -3.89
N ILE A 111 -2.65 0.71 -4.37
CA ILE A 111 -1.96 -0.52 -4.00
C ILE A 111 -1.56 -1.26 -5.29
N ASN A 112 -0.32 -1.75 -5.33
CA ASN A 112 0.16 -2.65 -6.36
C ASN A 112 0.64 -3.96 -5.73
N ILE A 113 0.16 -5.09 -6.25
CA ILE A 113 0.50 -6.42 -5.75
C ILE A 113 1.24 -7.18 -6.86
N VAL A 114 2.46 -7.59 -6.58
CA VAL A 114 3.32 -8.30 -7.54
C VAL A 114 4.00 -9.50 -6.90
N LYS A 115 4.64 -10.34 -7.73
CA LYS A 115 5.50 -11.42 -7.24
C LYS A 115 6.68 -10.86 -6.44
N GLY A 116 7.07 -11.57 -5.36
CA GLY A 116 8.09 -11.11 -4.44
C GLY A 116 9.50 -10.96 -5.01
N ASN A 117 9.80 -11.60 -6.15
CA ASN A 117 11.10 -11.49 -6.84
C ASN A 117 11.22 -10.24 -7.73
N ILE A 118 10.17 -9.43 -7.85
CA ILE A 118 10.21 -8.18 -8.62
C ILE A 118 10.89 -7.10 -7.76
N ASN A 119 11.82 -6.38 -8.38
CA ASN A 119 12.51 -5.26 -7.71
C ASN A 119 11.52 -4.17 -7.28
N ASP A 120 11.73 -3.58 -6.10
CA ASP A 120 10.84 -2.57 -5.50
C ASP A 120 10.59 -1.40 -6.43
N ARG A 121 11.63 -0.89 -7.08
CA ARG A 121 11.51 0.21 -8.03
C ARG A 121 10.51 -0.08 -9.15
N LYS A 122 10.58 -1.28 -9.76
CA LYS A 122 9.66 -1.68 -10.84
C LYS A 122 8.21 -1.83 -10.37
N CYS A 123 8.00 -2.05 -9.07
CA CYS A 123 6.66 -2.18 -8.51
C CYS A 123 5.92 -0.85 -8.43
N VAL A 124 6.63 0.28 -8.46
CA VAL A 124 6.08 1.61 -8.17
C VAL A 124 6.03 2.54 -9.37
N ASP A 125 6.56 2.15 -10.53
CA ASP A 125 6.57 3.00 -11.73
C ASP A 125 5.18 3.56 -12.08
N ASN A 126 4.13 2.77 -11.92
CA ASN A 126 2.74 3.16 -12.21
C ASN A 126 2.10 4.06 -11.14
N MET A 127 2.80 4.32 -10.04
CA MET A 127 2.28 5.16 -8.94
C MET A 127 2.53 6.65 -9.20
N PHE A 128 3.53 6.99 -10.02
CA PHE A 128 3.89 8.37 -10.35
C PHE A 128 2.97 8.91 -11.45
N ARG A 129 1.90 9.59 -11.05
CA ARG A 129 0.85 10.10 -11.96
C ARG A 129 0.56 11.58 -11.77
N ASP A 130 0.82 12.11 -10.59
CA ASP A 130 0.48 13.47 -10.18
C ASP A 130 1.77 14.28 -10.01
N LYS A 131 1.86 15.43 -10.66
CA LYS A 131 3.03 16.32 -10.59
C LYS A 131 2.88 17.42 -9.54
N ASP A 132 1.66 17.60 -9.02
CA ASP A 132 1.34 18.60 -8.02
C ASP A 132 1.43 18.06 -6.59
N CYS A 133 2.30 17.07 -6.38
CA CYS A 133 2.61 16.49 -5.07
C CYS A 133 4.10 16.19 -4.95
N ILE A 134 4.53 15.86 -3.73
CA ILE A 134 5.89 15.37 -3.44
C ILE A 134 5.78 13.90 -3.06
N TYR A 135 6.51 13.04 -3.76
CA TYR A 135 6.61 11.63 -3.45
C TYR A 135 7.70 11.39 -2.42
N VAL A 136 7.40 10.60 -1.40
CA VAL A 136 8.36 10.24 -0.34
C VAL A 136 8.51 8.72 -0.35
N PHE A 137 9.73 8.24 -0.47
CA PHE A 137 10.04 6.81 -0.46
C PHE A 137 11.42 6.57 0.14
N ASP A 138 11.66 5.34 0.59
CA ASP A 138 12.89 4.99 1.24
C ASP A 138 14.03 4.67 0.24
N ARG A 139 15.24 4.43 0.77
CA ARG A 139 16.41 4.05 -0.04
C ARG A 139 16.32 2.65 -0.68
N GLY A 140 15.33 1.83 -0.35
CA GLY A 140 15.08 0.54 -1.00
C GLY A 140 14.75 0.68 -2.48
N TYR A 141 14.27 1.85 -2.88
CA TYR A 141 13.98 2.21 -4.28
C TYR A 141 15.16 2.84 -5.01
N TYR A 142 16.36 2.76 -4.46
CA TYR A 142 17.56 3.36 -5.00
C TYR A 142 17.88 2.94 -6.44
N ASP A 143 17.84 3.92 -7.38
CA ASP A 143 18.26 3.82 -8.77
C ASP A 143 18.43 5.24 -9.33
N TYR A 144 19.66 5.72 -9.50
CA TYR A 144 19.91 7.08 -9.99
C TYR A 144 19.32 7.34 -11.37
N ARG A 145 19.39 6.37 -12.28
CA ARG A 145 18.80 6.52 -13.62
C ARG A 145 17.29 6.68 -13.58
N TRP A 146 16.66 6.09 -12.57
CA TRP A 146 15.24 6.27 -12.36
C TRP A 146 14.92 7.62 -11.72
N TYR A 147 15.77 8.11 -10.82
CA TYR A 147 15.64 9.46 -10.25
C TYR A 147 15.74 10.53 -11.32
N ASP A 148 16.72 10.40 -12.26
CA ASP A 148 16.85 11.28 -13.40
C ASP A 148 15.56 11.31 -14.23
N LYS A 149 15.02 10.14 -14.56
CA LYS A 149 13.74 10.03 -15.29
C LYS A 149 12.56 10.66 -14.56
N LEU A 150 12.47 10.51 -13.24
CA LEU A 150 11.41 11.17 -12.45
C LEU A 150 11.55 12.68 -12.56
N THR A 151 12.76 13.21 -12.42
CA THR A 151 13.07 14.64 -12.53
C THR A 151 12.77 15.18 -13.92
N GLU A 152 13.23 14.49 -14.97
CA GLU A 152 12.96 14.84 -16.38
C GLU A 152 11.47 14.88 -16.69
N ASN A 153 10.69 13.97 -16.10
CA ASN A 153 9.24 13.93 -16.23
C ASN A 153 8.53 14.97 -15.33
N GLY A 154 9.24 15.75 -14.54
CA GLY A 154 8.70 16.81 -13.68
C GLY A 154 8.08 16.32 -12.38
N PHE A 155 8.39 15.09 -11.94
CA PHE A 155 7.98 14.60 -10.62
C PHE A 155 8.91 15.13 -9.53
N LYS A 156 8.33 15.51 -8.41
CA LYS A 156 9.07 15.95 -7.21
C LYS A 156 9.11 14.81 -6.21
N PHE A 157 10.26 14.54 -5.63
CA PHE A 157 10.40 13.48 -4.65
C PHE A 157 11.45 13.77 -3.58
N VAL A 158 11.32 13.08 -2.47
CA VAL A 158 12.26 13.07 -1.35
C VAL A 158 12.58 11.61 -1.03
N THR A 159 13.87 11.30 -0.93
CA THR A 159 14.35 9.99 -0.53
C THR A 159 15.66 10.12 0.26
N ARG A 160 16.02 9.07 0.98
CA ARG A 160 17.33 9.04 1.66
C ARG A 160 18.42 8.60 0.71
N GLY A 161 19.53 9.31 0.69
CA GLY A 161 20.74 8.87 -0.01
C GLY A 161 21.34 7.59 0.57
N VAL A 162 22.11 6.87 -0.21
CA VAL A 162 22.97 5.78 0.26
C VAL A 162 24.28 6.32 0.78
N LYS A 163 24.96 5.59 1.66
CA LYS A 163 26.20 6.05 2.33
C LYS A 163 27.31 6.48 1.37
N ASN A 164 27.37 5.90 0.18
CA ASN A 164 28.40 6.15 -0.82
C ASN A 164 27.91 7.09 -1.94
N SER A 165 26.85 7.84 -1.73
CA SER A 165 26.38 8.85 -2.69
C SER A 165 27.38 9.95 -2.81
N ILE A 166 27.72 10.33 -4.04
CA ILE A 166 28.51 11.55 -4.32
C ILE A 166 27.53 12.72 -4.30
N ILE A 167 27.73 13.63 -3.37
CA ILE A 167 26.92 14.86 -3.26
C ILE A 167 27.54 15.89 -4.21
N MET A 168 26.82 16.25 -5.27
CA MET A 168 27.27 17.24 -6.25
C MET A 168 26.90 18.67 -5.85
N GLU A 169 25.78 18.84 -5.19
CA GLU A 169 25.28 20.13 -4.71
C GLU A 169 24.54 19.93 -3.38
N GLU A 170 24.81 20.80 -2.42
CA GLU A 170 24.12 20.83 -1.14
C GLU A 170 23.55 22.23 -0.91
N LYS A 171 22.24 22.33 -0.71
CA LYS A 171 21.54 23.57 -0.34
C LYS A 171 20.95 23.42 1.06
N PHE A 172 21.39 24.26 1.96
CA PHE A 172 20.76 24.39 3.27
C PHE A 172 19.44 25.16 3.10
N LEU A 173 18.34 24.44 3.18
CA LEU A 173 16.99 25.03 3.24
C LEU A 173 16.75 25.44 4.70
N GLY A 174 17.20 26.68 5.07
CA GLY A 174 17.19 27.16 6.45
C GLY A 174 15.95 26.75 7.23
N SER A 175 16.15 26.19 8.41
CA SER A 175 15.08 25.88 9.36
C SER A 175 14.58 27.18 10.01
N ASN A 176 13.47 27.73 9.54
CA ASN A 176 12.61 28.58 10.38
C ASN A 176 11.75 27.67 11.29
N ILE A 177 12.39 26.74 11.98
CA ILE A 177 11.75 26.08 13.11
C ILE A 177 12.03 27.03 14.27
N ASN A 178 11.07 27.90 14.58
CA ASN A 178 11.00 28.52 15.88
C ASN A 178 10.93 27.37 16.90
N GLU A 179 11.96 27.23 17.68
CA GLU A 179 11.96 26.46 18.93
C GLU A 179 11.05 27.22 19.91
N ASP A 180 9.73 26.96 19.79
CA ASP A 180 8.74 27.29 20.80
C ASP A 180 7.92 26.04 21.08
N ILE A 181 8.43 25.21 21.96
CA ILE A 181 7.67 24.31 22.82
C ILE A 181 8.25 24.41 24.24
#